data_3fcee840597e42c3723f417d8afc1637
#
_entry.id   3fcee840597e42c3723f417d8afc1637
#
_cell.length_a   1.000
_cell.length_b   1.000
_cell.length_c   1.000
_cell.angle_alpha   90.00
_cell.angle_beta   90.00
_cell.angle_gamma   90.00
#
_symmetry.space_group_name_H-M   'P 1'
#
loop_
_entity.id
_entity.type
_entity.pdbx_description
1 polymer ?
#
loop_
_entity_poly.entity_id
_entity_poly.type
_entity_poly.pdbx_seq_one_letter_code
_entity_poly.pdbx_strand_id
1 'polypeptide(L)'
;MGDQEILILVDENDNEIGTDTRENCHSGKGRRHRAYTAFIFHGGKMLLQQRSRKKLLWPGAWDVSFTSHVYPGETYQQAASRRALQELNARVGPLTDVYSFVYFAPQGENAENEFCRVLVGDFNGEFTPNADEMMSVKWAGIKEVEADLRVHPDSYTPWFKLSFEGFLKSPASKRYA
;
A
#
# COMPACT_ATOMS: atom_id res chain seq x y z
N MET A 1 10.29 -10.37 24.00
CA MET A 1 10.77 -10.48 22.62
C MET A 1 9.55 -10.24 21.77
N GLY A 2 9.48 -9.09 21.07
CA GLY A 2 8.36 -8.86 20.14
C GLY A 2 8.39 -9.92 19.05
N ASP A 3 7.23 -10.49 18.71
CA ASP A 3 7.13 -11.46 17.63
C ASP A 3 7.68 -10.82 16.36
N GLN A 4 8.72 -11.44 15.81
CA GLN A 4 9.38 -10.96 14.60
C GLN A 4 8.44 -11.18 13.41
N GLU A 5 8.02 -10.11 12.74
CA GLU A 5 7.12 -10.22 11.57
C GLU A 5 7.77 -11.10 10.50
N ILE A 6 7.07 -12.15 10.09
CA ILE A 6 7.50 -13.07 9.03
C ILE A 6 6.73 -12.74 7.74
N LEU A 7 7.45 -12.56 6.65
CA LEU A 7 6.91 -12.23 5.33
C LEU A 7 7.04 -13.41 4.38
N ILE A 8 6.12 -13.49 3.42
CA ILE A 8 6.12 -14.50 2.36
C ILE A 8 7.05 -14.05 1.24
N LEU A 9 8.08 -14.84 0.94
CA LEU A 9 8.93 -14.63 -0.23
C LEU A 9 8.24 -15.18 -1.48
N VAL A 10 8.30 -14.42 -2.57
CA VAL A 10 7.64 -14.79 -3.84
C VAL A 10 8.54 -14.58 -5.06
N ASP A 11 8.24 -15.31 -6.13
CA ASP A 11 8.78 -15.06 -7.46
C ASP A 11 8.03 -13.90 -8.17
N GLU A 12 8.34 -13.66 -9.45
CA GLU A 12 7.70 -12.63 -10.26
C GLU A 12 6.24 -12.92 -10.63
N ASN A 13 5.74 -14.12 -10.35
CA ASN A 13 4.38 -14.57 -10.62
C ASN A 13 3.53 -14.74 -9.35
N ASP A 14 4.03 -14.23 -8.20
CA ASP A 14 3.38 -14.38 -6.88
C ASP A 14 3.35 -15.82 -6.34
N ASN A 15 4.17 -16.73 -6.88
CA ASN A 15 4.33 -18.06 -6.30
C ASN A 15 5.18 -17.96 -5.03
N GLU A 16 4.72 -18.57 -3.95
CA GLU A 16 5.47 -18.64 -2.70
C GLU A 16 6.72 -19.51 -2.86
N ILE A 17 7.89 -18.96 -2.50
CA ILE A 17 9.17 -19.63 -2.57
C ILE A 17 9.86 -19.77 -1.20
N GLY A 18 9.20 -19.34 -0.13
CA GLY A 18 9.67 -19.41 1.24
C GLY A 18 9.18 -18.26 2.10
N THR A 19 9.82 -18.09 3.24
CA THR A 19 9.55 -16.99 4.17
C THR A 19 10.84 -16.42 4.73
N ASP A 20 10.79 -15.16 5.20
CA ASP A 20 11.89 -14.54 5.94
C ASP A 20 11.36 -13.46 6.88
N THR A 21 12.23 -12.97 7.75
CA THR A 21 11.88 -11.87 8.65
C THR A 21 11.69 -10.57 7.86
N ARG A 22 10.84 -9.70 8.35
CA ARG A 22 10.65 -8.37 7.78
C ARG A 22 11.97 -7.60 7.66
N GLU A 23 12.84 -7.71 8.67
CA GLU A 23 14.16 -7.07 8.66
C GLU A 23 15.00 -7.53 7.47
N ASN A 24 15.13 -8.85 7.25
CA ASN A 24 15.89 -9.40 6.14
C ASN A 24 15.28 -9.05 4.77
N CYS A 25 13.94 -8.96 4.71
CA CYS A 25 13.23 -8.59 3.49
C CYS A 25 13.49 -7.13 3.06
N HIS A 26 13.85 -6.25 3.98
CA HIS A 26 14.10 -4.84 3.69
C HIS A 26 15.57 -4.42 3.75
N SER A 27 16.47 -5.22 4.33
CA SER A 27 17.88 -4.88 4.45
C SER A 27 18.64 -5.01 3.12
N GLY A 28 19.55 -4.09 2.84
CA GLY A 28 20.37 -4.07 1.64
C GLY A 28 19.54 -3.97 0.36
N LYS A 29 19.69 -5.00 -0.52
CA LYS A 29 18.88 -5.11 -1.74
C LYS A 29 17.47 -5.64 -1.50
N GLY A 30 17.14 -5.99 -0.26
CA GLY A 30 15.87 -6.61 0.09
C GLY A 30 15.64 -7.97 -0.58
N ARG A 31 14.72 -8.77 -0.04
CA ARG A 31 14.24 -10.00 -0.66
C ARG A 31 12.83 -9.79 -1.16
N ARG A 32 12.53 -10.26 -2.38
CA ARG A 32 11.19 -10.08 -2.93
C ARG A 32 10.16 -10.79 -2.07
N HIS A 33 9.18 -10.01 -1.60
CA HIS A 33 8.14 -10.49 -0.71
C HIS A 33 6.76 -9.98 -1.15
N ARG A 34 5.72 -10.64 -0.61
CA ARG A 34 4.32 -10.39 -0.99
C ARG A 34 3.75 -9.19 -0.28
N ALA A 35 3.25 -8.23 -1.06
CA ALA A 35 2.66 -6.99 -0.57
C ALA A 35 1.42 -6.60 -1.36
N TYR A 36 0.72 -5.60 -0.87
CA TYR A 36 -0.41 -4.97 -1.55
C TYR A 36 -0.49 -3.50 -1.20
N THR A 37 -1.11 -2.75 -2.09
CA THR A 37 -1.60 -1.39 -1.87
C THR A 37 -3.13 -1.39 -1.97
N ALA A 38 -3.79 -0.54 -1.21
CA ALA A 38 -5.25 -0.42 -1.24
C ALA A 38 -5.67 1.03 -1.46
N PHE A 39 -6.57 1.24 -2.41
CA PHE A 39 -7.32 2.48 -2.59
C PHE A 39 -8.76 2.27 -2.14
N ILE A 40 -9.22 3.01 -1.13
CA ILE A 40 -10.62 3.07 -0.78
C ILE A 40 -11.24 4.39 -1.22
N PHE A 41 -12.47 4.31 -1.70
CA PHE A 41 -13.19 5.43 -2.32
C PHE A 41 -14.48 5.76 -1.56
N HIS A 42 -14.77 7.05 -1.45
CA HIS A 42 -16.03 7.57 -0.98
C HIS A 42 -16.45 8.76 -1.86
N GLY A 43 -17.67 8.71 -2.41
CA GLY A 43 -18.19 9.78 -3.27
C GLY A 43 -17.29 10.13 -4.47
N GLY A 44 -16.65 9.13 -5.10
CA GLY A 44 -15.72 9.32 -6.22
C GLY A 44 -14.33 9.86 -5.84
N LYS A 45 -14.05 10.05 -4.56
CA LYS A 45 -12.73 10.47 -4.07
C LYS A 45 -12.01 9.31 -3.40
N MET A 46 -10.70 9.21 -3.63
CA MET A 46 -9.84 8.25 -2.94
C MET A 46 -9.29 8.83 -1.63
N LEU A 47 -9.18 7.98 -0.63
CA LEU A 47 -8.46 8.32 0.59
C LEU A 47 -6.95 8.20 0.34
N LEU A 48 -6.22 9.27 0.61
CA LEU A 48 -4.76 9.27 0.66
C LEU A 48 -4.30 9.47 2.08
N GLN A 49 -3.22 8.80 2.46
CA GLN A 49 -2.53 9.03 3.72
C GLN A 49 -1.19 9.72 3.50
N GLN A 50 -0.76 10.50 4.47
CA GLN A 50 0.60 10.97 4.59
C GLN A 50 1.31 10.16 5.67
N ARG A 51 2.36 9.43 5.30
CA ARG A 51 3.10 8.51 6.17
C ARG A 51 3.66 9.24 7.39
N SER A 52 3.58 8.59 8.55
CA SER A 52 4.19 9.11 9.77
C SER A 52 5.71 9.31 9.59
N ARG A 53 6.26 10.34 10.22
CA ARG A 53 7.72 10.56 10.29
C ARG A 53 8.46 9.47 11.05
N LYS A 54 7.74 8.60 11.78
CA LYS A 54 8.29 7.43 12.49
C LYS A 54 8.55 6.24 11.55
N LYS A 55 8.06 6.27 10.30
CA LYS A 55 8.27 5.19 9.34
C LYS A 55 9.74 5.12 8.92
N LEU A 56 10.28 3.90 8.89
CA LEU A 56 11.66 3.64 8.45
C LEU A 56 11.86 4.05 6.98
N LEU A 57 10.89 3.71 6.11
CA LEU A 57 10.96 3.95 4.68
C LEU A 57 9.95 5.03 4.28
N TRP A 58 10.39 5.99 3.47
CA TRP A 58 9.60 7.15 2.96
C TRP A 58 8.77 7.85 4.04
N PRO A 59 9.39 8.31 5.16
CA PRO A 59 8.69 9.10 6.18
C PRO A 59 8.16 10.41 5.58
N GLY A 60 6.90 10.75 5.87
CA GLY A 60 6.27 11.99 5.44
C GLY A 60 5.78 12.03 3.99
N ALA A 61 6.02 11.00 3.18
CA ALA A 61 5.50 10.92 1.82
C ALA A 61 3.98 10.64 1.79
N TRP A 62 3.30 11.11 0.75
CA TRP A 62 1.94 10.70 0.44
C TRP A 62 1.90 9.28 -0.10
N ASP A 63 0.87 8.55 0.27
CA ASP A 63 0.72 7.14 -0.01
C ASP A 63 -0.74 6.78 -0.30
N VAL A 64 -0.98 5.55 -0.74
CA VAL A 64 -2.29 4.92 -0.91
C VAL A 64 -3.10 4.99 0.39
N SER A 65 -4.36 4.56 0.38
CA SER A 65 -5.20 4.61 1.58
C SER A 65 -4.60 3.82 2.74
N PHE A 66 -4.07 2.62 2.45
CA PHE A 66 -3.24 1.82 3.34
C PHE A 66 -2.48 0.77 2.53
N THR A 67 -1.36 0.30 3.05
CA THR A 67 -0.49 -0.69 2.42
C THR A 67 0.17 -1.58 3.45
N SER A 68 0.44 -2.84 3.10
CA SER A 68 1.14 -3.76 3.98
C SER A 68 1.57 -5.04 3.24
N HIS A 69 2.21 -5.90 3.99
CA HIS A 69 2.56 -7.26 3.60
C HIS A 69 1.42 -8.25 3.90
N VAL A 70 1.43 -9.36 3.18
CA VAL A 70 0.56 -10.52 3.46
C VAL A 70 1.36 -11.50 4.30
N TYR A 71 0.85 -11.87 5.46
CA TYR A 71 1.52 -12.81 6.34
C TYR A 71 1.21 -14.28 5.96
N PRO A 72 2.07 -15.24 6.34
CA PRO A 72 1.81 -16.65 6.11
C PRO A 72 0.40 -17.06 6.57
N GLY A 73 -0.35 -17.71 5.68
CA GLY A 73 -1.72 -18.13 5.95
C GLY A 73 -2.82 -17.07 5.71
N GLU A 74 -2.47 -15.81 5.45
CA GLU A 74 -3.44 -14.78 5.08
C GLU A 74 -3.73 -14.77 3.58
N THR A 75 -4.96 -14.46 3.22
CA THR A 75 -5.31 -13.96 1.89
C THR A 75 -5.06 -12.45 1.82
N TYR A 76 -4.98 -11.88 0.61
CA TYR A 76 -4.88 -10.43 0.42
C TYR A 76 -6.02 -9.65 1.09
N GLN A 77 -7.25 -10.18 1.04
CA GLN A 77 -8.41 -9.57 1.71
C GLN A 77 -8.28 -9.58 3.23
N GLN A 78 -7.76 -10.66 3.82
CA GLN A 78 -7.53 -10.75 5.27
C GLN A 78 -6.44 -9.78 5.71
N ALA A 79 -5.32 -9.72 4.98
CA ALA A 79 -4.24 -8.78 5.23
C ALA A 79 -4.74 -7.32 5.14
N ALA A 80 -5.55 -7.00 4.11
CA ALA A 80 -6.14 -5.68 3.94
C ALA A 80 -7.10 -5.31 5.09
N SER A 81 -7.95 -6.25 5.51
CA SER A 81 -8.87 -6.03 6.64
C SER A 81 -8.11 -5.80 7.96
N ARG A 82 -7.06 -6.58 8.21
CA ARG A 82 -6.17 -6.42 9.37
C ARG A 82 -5.53 -5.03 9.37
N ARG A 83 -4.97 -4.63 8.23
CA ARG A 83 -4.24 -3.35 8.13
C ARG A 83 -5.16 -2.13 8.22
N ALA A 84 -6.34 -2.20 7.64
CA ALA A 84 -7.33 -1.13 7.78
C ALA A 84 -7.73 -0.90 9.26
N LEU A 85 -7.87 -1.97 10.05
CA LEU A 85 -8.07 -1.84 11.50
C LEU A 85 -6.87 -1.18 12.19
N GLN A 86 -5.64 -1.53 11.81
CA GLN A 86 -4.43 -0.99 12.43
C GLN A 86 -4.19 0.49 12.08
N GLU A 87 -4.39 0.88 10.83
CA GLU A 87 -4.07 2.21 10.32
C GLU A 87 -5.25 3.20 10.43
N LEU A 88 -6.48 2.72 10.22
CA LEU A 88 -7.67 3.56 10.14
C LEU A 88 -8.66 3.34 11.28
N ASN A 89 -8.44 2.35 12.15
CA ASN A 89 -9.44 1.89 13.13
C ASN A 89 -10.81 1.61 12.48
N ALA A 90 -10.82 1.11 11.26
CA ALA A 90 -12.01 0.91 10.45
C ALA A 90 -12.07 -0.49 9.83
N ARG A 91 -13.29 -0.96 9.60
CA ARG A 91 -13.53 -2.18 8.82
C ARG A 91 -13.81 -1.80 7.37
N VAL A 92 -13.03 -2.38 6.45
CA VAL A 92 -13.26 -2.24 5.02
C VAL A 92 -14.06 -3.42 4.48
N GLY A 93 -14.91 -3.13 3.51
CA GLY A 93 -15.64 -4.17 2.77
C GLY A 93 -14.72 -4.98 1.83
N PRO A 94 -15.31 -5.80 0.95
CA PRO A 94 -14.56 -6.52 -0.07
C PRO A 94 -13.78 -5.57 -0.97
N LEU A 95 -12.51 -5.89 -1.22
CA LEU A 95 -11.65 -5.17 -2.16
C LEU A 95 -11.44 -6.02 -3.41
N THR A 96 -11.39 -5.38 -4.56
CA THR A 96 -11.14 -6.01 -5.85
C THR A 96 -9.68 -5.85 -6.24
N ASP A 97 -9.03 -6.95 -6.61
CA ASP A 97 -7.69 -6.94 -7.22
C ASP A 97 -7.81 -6.44 -8.65
N VAL A 98 -7.15 -5.34 -8.98
CA VAL A 98 -7.29 -4.66 -10.28
C VAL A 98 -5.99 -4.59 -11.08
N TYR A 99 -4.85 -4.79 -10.43
CA TYR A 99 -3.53 -4.72 -11.04
C TYR A 99 -2.47 -5.35 -10.16
N SER A 100 -1.36 -5.79 -10.73
CA SER A 100 -0.17 -6.20 -9.98
C SER A 100 1.10 -5.77 -10.69
N PHE A 101 2.16 -5.59 -9.92
CA PHE A 101 3.48 -5.22 -10.43
C PHE A 101 4.59 -5.73 -9.50
N VAL A 102 5.78 -5.86 -10.06
CA VAL A 102 7.01 -6.11 -9.29
C VAL A 102 7.82 -4.82 -9.31
N TYR A 103 8.35 -4.43 -8.16
CA TYR A 103 9.21 -3.27 -8.09
C TYR A 103 10.36 -3.44 -7.09
N PHE A 104 11.38 -2.63 -7.31
CA PHE A 104 12.50 -2.45 -6.41
C PHE A 104 12.73 -0.96 -6.20
N ALA A 105 12.79 -0.53 -4.94
CA ALA A 105 13.04 0.86 -4.57
C ALA A 105 14.02 0.94 -3.39
N PRO A 106 15.26 1.37 -3.62
CA PRO A 106 16.25 1.52 -2.55
C PRO A 106 16.04 2.85 -1.79
N GLN A 107 16.30 2.82 -0.49
CA GLN A 107 16.36 4.01 0.36
C GLN A 107 17.40 3.83 1.47
N GLY A 108 18.54 4.52 1.36
CA GLY A 108 19.67 4.36 2.28
C GLY A 108 20.22 2.94 2.26
N GLU A 109 20.30 2.33 3.44
CA GLU A 109 20.75 0.95 3.61
C GLU A 109 19.61 -0.09 3.49
N ASN A 110 18.40 0.36 3.19
CA ASN A 110 17.21 -0.49 3.07
C ASN A 110 16.61 -0.39 1.66
N ALA A 111 15.70 -1.30 1.34
CA ALA A 111 14.95 -1.28 0.09
C ALA A 111 13.59 -1.94 0.24
N GLU A 112 12.65 -1.53 -0.60
CA GLU A 112 11.47 -2.32 -0.94
C GLU A 112 11.79 -3.19 -2.15
N ASN A 113 11.44 -4.47 -2.09
CA ASN A 113 11.52 -5.41 -3.19
C ASN A 113 10.27 -6.29 -3.12
N GLU A 114 9.25 -5.94 -3.88
CA GLU A 114 7.94 -6.51 -3.68
C GLU A 114 7.30 -7.01 -4.99
N PHE A 115 6.53 -8.10 -4.86
CA PHE A 115 5.38 -8.34 -5.71
C PHE A 115 4.18 -7.70 -5.03
N CYS A 116 3.58 -6.70 -5.67
CA CYS A 116 2.54 -5.88 -5.07
C CYS A 116 1.23 -5.98 -5.87
N ARG A 117 0.10 -6.28 -5.20
CA ARG A 117 -1.25 -6.19 -5.77
C ARG A 117 -1.91 -4.88 -5.42
N VAL A 118 -2.67 -4.36 -6.36
CA VAL A 118 -3.48 -3.14 -6.19
C VAL A 118 -4.93 -3.54 -5.92
N LEU A 119 -5.39 -3.26 -4.73
CA LEU A 119 -6.73 -3.55 -4.26
C LEU A 119 -7.57 -2.27 -4.24
N VAL A 120 -8.82 -2.34 -4.68
CA VAL A 120 -9.72 -1.18 -4.77
C VAL A 120 -11.09 -1.52 -4.23
N GLY A 121 -11.69 -0.61 -3.47
CA GLY A 121 -13.06 -0.79 -2.97
C GLY A 121 -13.72 0.49 -2.49
N ASP A 122 -15.03 0.42 -2.25
CA ASP A 122 -15.79 1.51 -1.66
C ASP A 122 -15.67 1.51 -0.13
N PHE A 123 -15.74 2.68 0.45
CA PHE A 123 -15.76 2.86 1.89
C PHE A 123 -16.80 3.91 2.28
N ASN A 124 -17.77 3.52 3.11
CA ASN A 124 -18.84 4.38 3.57
C ASN A 124 -18.92 4.44 5.11
N GLY A 125 -17.86 4.02 5.78
CA GLY A 125 -17.77 4.01 7.24
C GLY A 125 -17.11 5.26 7.81
N GLU A 126 -17.09 5.31 9.13
CA GLU A 126 -16.22 6.25 9.86
C GLU A 126 -14.86 5.61 10.09
N PHE A 127 -13.83 6.44 10.21
CA PHE A 127 -12.49 5.99 10.52
C PHE A 127 -11.75 7.00 11.39
N THR A 128 -10.77 6.52 12.12
CA THR A 128 -9.88 7.35 12.94
C THR A 128 -8.44 6.99 12.60
N PRO A 129 -7.68 7.88 11.94
CA PRO A 129 -6.29 7.62 11.58
C PRO A 129 -5.43 7.30 12.81
N ASN A 130 -4.59 6.27 12.71
CA ASN A 130 -3.59 5.97 13.72
C ASN A 130 -2.40 6.92 13.54
N ALA A 131 -2.16 7.80 14.50
CA ALA A 131 -1.09 8.81 14.45
C ALA A 131 0.34 8.22 14.45
N ASP A 132 0.52 6.96 14.87
CA ASP A 132 1.81 6.28 14.76
C ASP A 132 2.10 5.83 13.34
N GLU A 133 1.06 5.60 12.54
CA GLU A 133 1.16 5.11 11.17
C GLU A 133 1.12 6.23 10.13
N MET A 134 0.29 7.26 10.35
CA MET A 134 0.08 8.37 9.43
C MET A 134 -0.07 9.71 10.15
N MET A 135 0.47 10.77 9.58
CA MET A 135 0.42 12.12 10.14
C MET A 135 -0.72 12.96 9.56
N SER A 136 -1.29 12.57 8.43
CA SER A 136 -2.38 13.27 7.76
C SER A 136 -3.12 12.34 6.80
N VAL A 137 -4.37 12.68 6.50
CA VAL A 137 -5.19 12.02 5.48
C VAL A 137 -5.96 13.06 4.68
N LYS A 138 -6.27 12.76 3.43
CA LYS A 138 -7.15 13.58 2.59
C LYS A 138 -7.96 12.73 1.63
N TRP A 139 -9.20 13.16 1.34
CA TRP A 139 -9.98 12.67 0.21
C TRP A 139 -9.66 13.50 -1.03
N ALA A 140 -9.25 12.87 -2.11
CA ALA A 140 -8.88 13.55 -3.36
C ALA A 140 -9.51 12.87 -4.57
N GLY A 141 -9.96 13.65 -5.54
CA GLY A 141 -10.42 13.15 -6.83
C GLY A 141 -9.27 12.67 -7.69
N ILE A 142 -9.53 11.73 -8.61
CA ILE A 142 -8.49 11.16 -9.50
C ILE A 142 -7.73 12.26 -10.25
N LYS A 143 -8.44 13.23 -10.86
CA LYS A 143 -7.81 14.33 -11.60
C LYS A 143 -6.97 15.26 -10.72
N GLU A 144 -7.39 15.45 -9.48
CA GLU A 144 -6.64 16.22 -8.50
C GLU A 144 -5.31 15.52 -8.16
N VAL A 145 -5.36 14.20 -7.95
CA VAL A 145 -4.17 13.38 -7.69
C VAL A 145 -3.23 13.37 -8.89
N GLU A 146 -3.75 13.21 -10.13
CA GLU A 146 -2.94 13.29 -11.35
C GLU A 146 -2.23 14.63 -11.51
N ALA A 147 -2.92 15.72 -11.21
CA ALA A 147 -2.35 17.07 -11.29
C ALA A 147 -1.24 17.28 -10.24
N ASP A 148 -1.51 16.89 -8.99
CA ASP A 148 -0.55 17.02 -7.89
C ASP A 148 0.68 16.14 -8.10
N LEU A 149 0.48 14.89 -8.53
CA LEU A 149 1.57 13.95 -8.82
C LEU A 149 2.49 14.43 -9.96
N ARG A 150 1.94 15.16 -10.94
CA ARG A 150 2.72 15.76 -12.04
C ARG A 150 3.61 16.90 -11.56
N VAL A 151 3.14 17.68 -10.60
CA VAL A 151 3.87 18.86 -10.06
C VAL A 151 4.82 18.45 -8.93
N HIS A 152 4.41 17.49 -8.09
CA HIS A 152 5.13 17.07 -6.89
C HIS A 152 5.40 15.55 -6.84
N PRO A 153 6.05 14.95 -7.87
CA PRO A 153 6.24 13.50 -7.95
C PRO A 153 7.04 12.92 -6.79
N ASP A 154 7.96 13.68 -6.22
CA ASP A 154 8.82 13.25 -5.12
C ASP A 154 8.14 13.31 -3.74
N SER A 155 6.94 13.89 -3.68
CA SER A 155 6.11 13.90 -2.47
C SER A 155 5.37 12.58 -2.26
N TYR A 156 5.43 11.65 -3.21
CA TYR A 156 4.72 10.38 -3.20
C TYR A 156 5.67 9.19 -3.12
N THR A 157 5.23 8.11 -2.48
CA THR A 157 6.01 6.87 -2.42
C THR A 157 6.18 6.25 -3.82
N PRO A 158 7.26 5.48 -4.08
CA PRO A 158 7.45 4.81 -5.37
C PRO A 158 6.29 3.87 -5.75
N TRP A 159 5.82 3.08 -4.79
CA TRP A 159 4.71 2.15 -5.03
C TRP A 159 3.38 2.86 -5.24
N PHE A 160 3.14 4.05 -4.63
CA PHE A 160 1.97 4.86 -4.94
C PHE A 160 1.89 5.16 -6.44
N LYS A 161 2.99 5.64 -7.03
CA LYS A 161 3.05 6.01 -8.45
C LYS A 161 2.70 4.83 -9.35
N LEU A 162 3.28 3.66 -9.07
CA LEU A 162 3.04 2.42 -9.82
C LEU A 162 1.60 1.90 -9.64
N SER A 163 1.10 1.91 -8.40
CA SER A 163 -0.27 1.49 -8.08
C SER A 163 -1.31 2.40 -8.74
N PHE A 164 -1.10 3.71 -8.67
CA PHE A 164 -2.02 4.68 -9.26
C PHE A 164 -2.04 4.60 -10.78
N GLU A 165 -0.88 4.47 -11.43
CA GLU A 165 -0.78 4.24 -12.87
C GLU A 165 -1.49 2.94 -13.29
N GLY A 166 -1.26 1.85 -12.57
CA GLY A 166 -1.93 0.56 -12.81
C GLY A 166 -3.44 0.64 -12.62
N PHE A 167 -3.89 1.30 -11.55
CA PHE A 167 -5.31 1.56 -11.31
C PHE A 167 -5.94 2.35 -12.46
N LEU A 168 -5.31 3.43 -12.94
CA LEU A 168 -5.83 4.23 -14.05
C LEU A 168 -5.99 3.44 -15.34
N LYS A 169 -5.10 2.49 -15.61
CA LYS A 169 -5.17 1.59 -16.77
C LYS A 169 -6.23 0.49 -16.61
N SER A 170 -6.65 0.20 -15.40
CA SER A 170 -7.64 -0.84 -15.13
C SER A 170 -9.06 -0.39 -15.45
N PRO A 171 -9.98 -1.31 -15.79
CA PRO A 171 -11.39 -0.98 -15.97
C PRO A 171 -12.06 -0.38 -14.73
N ALA A 172 -11.53 -0.66 -13.54
CA ALA A 172 -12.05 -0.18 -12.27
C ALA A 172 -11.98 1.35 -12.15
N SER A 173 -11.00 2.01 -12.78
CA SER A 173 -10.86 3.48 -12.74
C SER A 173 -12.09 4.22 -13.26
N LYS A 174 -12.79 3.64 -14.25
CA LYS A 174 -14.00 4.24 -14.85
C LYS A 174 -15.16 4.39 -13.85
N ARG A 175 -15.16 3.56 -12.81
CA ARG A 175 -16.19 3.61 -11.77
C ARG A 175 -16.04 4.83 -10.85
N TYR A 176 -14.83 5.37 -10.75
CA TYR A 176 -14.46 6.44 -9.82
C TYR A 176 -14.04 7.75 -10.51
N ALA A 177 -14.08 7.77 -11.86
CA ALA A 177 -13.72 8.94 -12.69
C ALA A 177 -14.82 10.01 -12.71
#